data_e15daabf7d542501fbd6451f2baf496a
#
_entry.id   e15daabf7d542501fbd6451f2baf496a
#
_cell.length_a   1.000
_cell.length_b   1.000
_cell.length_c   1.000
_cell.angle_alpha   90.00
_cell.angle_beta   90.00
_cell.angle_gamma   90.00
#
_symmetry.space_group_name_H-M   'P 1'
#
loop_
_entity.id
_entity.type
_entity.pdbx_description
1 polymer ?
#
loop_
_entity_poly.entity_id
_entity_poly.type
_entity_poly.pdbx_seq_one_letter_code
_entity_poly.pdbx_strand_id
1 'polypeptide(L)'
;DTFSLERAFHKIDLSQYVSSTSLTMNVYDKLADLPFFTDGKITGNDNLHIPLVFPVSLKLDGINQDESHQRIDSVLVKNARFVSNIGVTGGLPLEWEWIDKVELSLADNFHRADGKVLTVYERGDGYGYNEDIDINVDNFSLDLMKDKQPNRPAAYWGNVVDTCNLVVTMYITIPSEAGQLEIPADAGFSYNLSINELDYR
;
A
#
# COMPACT_ATOMS: atom_id res chain seq x y z
N ASP A 1 -16.61 -42.25 -8.51
CA ASP A 1 -15.49 -41.53 -7.88
C ASP A 1 -15.85 -40.07 -7.77
N THR A 2 -16.23 -39.66 -6.55
CA THR A 2 -16.49 -38.29 -6.21
C THR A 2 -15.16 -37.57 -6.13
N PHE A 3 -14.82 -36.77 -7.14
CA PHE A 3 -13.65 -35.89 -7.10
C PHE A 3 -13.93 -34.82 -6.05
N SER A 4 -13.28 -34.90 -4.91
CA SER A 4 -13.37 -33.88 -3.87
C SER A 4 -12.54 -32.68 -4.31
N LEU A 5 -13.19 -31.63 -4.76
CA LEU A 5 -12.59 -30.32 -5.06
C LEU A 5 -11.84 -29.74 -3.86
N GLU A 6 -12.20 -30.11 -2.64
CA GLU A 6 -11.51 -29.68 -1.41
C GLU A 6 -10.02 -30.09 -1.35
N ARG A 7 -9.63 -31.18 -2.02
CA ARG A 7 -8.22 -31.62 -2.05
C ARG A 7 -7.34 -30.83 -3.01
N ALA A 8 -7.90 -30.20 -4.03
CA ALA A 8 -7.14 -29.44 -5.02
C ALA A 8 -6.76 -28.05 -4.50
N PHE A 9 -7.59 -27.46 -3.62
CA PHE A 9 -7.36 -26.11 -3.11
C PHE A 9 -6.43 -26.03 -1.87
N HIS A 10 -6.08 -27.14 -1.26
CA HIS A 10 -5.28 -27.18 -0.02
C HIS A 10 -3.77 -27.00 -0.22
N LYS A 11 -3.29 -26.63 -1.40
CA LYS A 11 -1.86 -26.53 -1.68
C LYS A 11 -1.37 -25.22 -2.26
N ILE A 12 -2.22 -24.22 -2.43
CA ILE A 12 -1.75 -22.92 -2.89
C ILE A 12 -1.49 -22.08 -1.65
N ASP A 13 -0.23 -22.05 -1.24
CA ASP A 13 0.22 -21.12 -0.20
C ASP A 13 0.42 -19.74 -0.83
N LEU A 14 -0.62 -18.90 -0.76
CA LEU A 14 -0.59 -17.55 -1.30
C LEU A 14 0.36 -16.64 -0.52
N SER A 15 0.77 -17.01 0.69
CA SER A 15 1.76 -16.24 1.44
C SER A 15 3.12 -16.17 0.74
N GLN A 16 3.40 -17.12 -0.16
CA GLN A 16 4.60 -17.14 -0.99
C GLN A 16 4.53 -16.16 -2.17
N TYR A 17 3.34 -15.68 -2.53
CA TYR A 17 3.09 -14.88 -3.72
C TYR A 17 2.85 -13.40 -3.41
N VAL A 18 2.62 -13.04 -2.17
CA VAL A 18 2.45 -11.64 -1.76
C VAL A 18 3.77 -11.14 -1.21
N SER A 19 4.49 -10.41 -2.03
CA SER A 19 5.81 -9.89 -1.70
C SER A 19 5.72 -8.61 -0.86
N SER A 20 6.76 -8.38 -0.07
CA SER A 20 7.02 -7.07 0.51
C SER A 20 7.46 -6.10 -0.59
N THR A 21 7.04 -4.85 -0.49
CA THR A 21 7.56 -3.77 -1.31
C THR A 21 8.27 -2.74 -0.44
N SER A 22 9.38 -2.22 -0.94
CA SER A 22 10.13 -1.13 -0.32
C SER A 22 10.26 0.01 -1.31
N LEU A 23 9.97 1.22 -0.88
CA LEU A 23 9.88 2.39 -1.71
C LEU A 23 10.50 3.59 -0.98
N THR A 24 11.28 4.38 -1.71
CA THR A 24 11.71 5.72 -1.27
C THR A 24 10.83 6.77 -1.95
N MET A 25 10.23 7.63 -1.15
CA MET A 25 9.26 8.63 -1.59
C MET A 25 9.89 10.02 -1.40
N ASN A 26 10.25 10.71 -2.50
CA ASN A 26 10.83 12.04 -2.43
C ASN A 26 9.79 13.07 -1.98
N VAL A 27 10.07 13.75 -0.88
CA VAL A 27 9.19 14.79 -0.32
C VAL A 27 9.41 16.13 -0.99
N TYR A 28 10.67 16.47 -1.33
CA TYR A 28 11.00 17.72 -1.99
C TYR A 28 10.19 17.91 -3.29
N ASP A 29 10.16 16.89 -4.14
CA ASP A 29 9.42 16.93 -5.41
C ASP A 29 7.91 17.12 -5.20
N LYS A 30 7.36 16.55 -4.12
CA LYS A 30 5.94 16.70 -3.78
C LYS A 30 5.59 18.08 -3.23
N LEU A 31 6.53 18.72 -2.55
CA LEU A 31 6.35 20.07 -2.03
C LEU A 31 6.61 21.15 -3.11
N ALA A 32 7.44 20.85 -4.12
CA ALA A 32 7.90 21.83 -5.11
C ALA A 32 6.77 22.51 -5.89
N ASP A 33 5.64 21.84 -6.07
CA ASP A 33 4.46 22.36 -6.75
C ASP A 33 3.53 23.18 -5.82
N LEU A 34 3.84 23.26 -4.54
CA LEU A 34 3.00 23.94 -3.56
C LEU A 34 3.37 25.43 -3.41
N PRO A 35 2.41 26.36 -3.39
CA PRO A 35 2.67 27.79 -3.40
C PRO A 35 3.37 28.32 -2.15
N PHE A 36 3.38 27.57 -1.08
CA PHE A 36 4.02 27.91 0.20
C PHE A 36 5.40 27.25 0.38
N PHE A 37 5.87 26.51 -0.62
CA PHE A 37 7.22 25.95 -0.68
C PHE A 37 8.05 26.81 -1.64
N THR A 38 9.06 27.50 -1.12
CA THR A 38 9.86 28.43 -1.91
C THR A 38 11.35 28.28 -1.59
N ASP A 39 12.17 28.15 -2.63
CA ASP A 39 13.61 28.00 -2.52
C ASP A 39 14.06 26.83 -1.59
N GLY A 40 13.32 25.73 -1.67
CA GLY A 40 13.60 24.56 -0.83
C GLY A 40 13.17 24.72 0.63
N LYS A 41 12.35 25.72 0.95
CA LYS A 41 11.97 26.03 2.31
C LYS A 41 10.45 26.03 2.49
N ILE A 42 10.02 25.59 3.66
CA ILE A 42 8.65 25.62 4.12
C ILE A 42 8.57 26.26 5.50
N THR A 43 7.57 27.09 5.72
CA THR A 43 7.32 27.68 7.03
C THR A 43 6.17 26.96 7.72
N GLY A 44 6.37 26.56 8.96
CA GLY A 44 5.35 25.89 9.77
C GLY A 44 4.11 26.75 9.93
N ASN A 45 2.95 26.09 9.86
CA ASN A 45 1.64 26.70 9.98
C ASN A 45 0.63 25.67 10.48
N ASP A 46 0.12 25.85 11.68
CA ASP A 46 -0.82 24.92 12.34
C ASP A 46 -2.13 24.69 11.56
N ASN A 47 -2.48 25.59 10.66
CA ASN A 47 -3.70 25.50 9.86
C ASN A 47 -3.45 24.91 8.45
N LEU A 48 -2.21 24.54 8.14
CA LEU A 48 -1.84 24.03 6.84
C LEU A 48 -1.68 22.51 6.91
N HIS A 49 -2.68 21.78 6.44
CA HIS A 49 -2.67 20.34 6.31
C HIS A 49 -2.20 19.94 4.92
N ILE A 50 -1.04 19.28 4.84
CA ILE A 50 -0.38 18.95 3.57
C ILE A 50 -0.60 17.47 3.26
N PRO A 51 -1.36 17.11 2.21
CA PRO A 51 -1.43 15.75 1.74
C PRO A 51 -0.24 15.44 0.83
N LEU A 52 0.56 14.45 1.20
CA LEU A 52 1.63 13.90 0.38
C LEU A 52 1.17 12.55 -0.19
N VAL A 53 1.05 12.48 -1.51
CA VAL A 53 0.48 11.32 -2.22
C VAL A 53 1.57 10.57 -2.97
N PHE A 54 1.73 9.29 -2.66
CA PHE A 54 2.78 8.44 -3.22
C PHE A 54 2.20 7.15 -3.82
N PRO A 55 2.49 6.82 -5.09
CA PRO A 55 2.11 5.54 -5.67
C PRO A 55 3.01 4.43 -5.11
N VAL A 56 2.42 3.28 -4.83
CA VAL A 56 3.09 2.06 -4.40
C VAL A 56 2.66 0.91 -5.29
N SER A 57 3.60 0.12 -5.79
CA SER A 57 3.31 -1.09 -6.54
C SER A 57 3.70 -2.31 -5.73
N LEU A 58 2.71 -3.14 -5.42
CA LEU A 58 2.90 -4.45 -4.80
C LEU A 58 2.95 -5.51 -5.90
N LYS A 59 4.04 -6.27 -5.97
CA LYS A 59 4.16 -7.37 -6.91
C LYS A 59 3.43 -8.60 -6.39
N LEU A 60 2.75 -9.28 -7.29
CA LEU A 60 2.06 -10.55 -7.06
C LEU A 60 2.80 -11.66 -7.79
N ASP A 61 4.07 -11.87 -7.41
CA ASP A 61 4.95 -12.80 -8.11
C ASP A 61 4.46 -14.24 -8.00
N GLY A 62 4.48 -14.96 -9.12
CA GLY A 62 4.23 -16.40 -9.20
C GLY A 62 2.77 -16.84 -9.24
N ILE A 63 1.81 -15.96 -9.03
CA ILE A 63 0.40 -16.31 -9.19
C ILE A 63 0.12 -16.55 -10.68
N ASN A 64 -0.45 -17.72 -11.00
CA ASN A 64 -0.78 -18.11 -12.39
C ASN A 64 0.43 -18.28 -13.35
N GLN A 65 1.65 -18.40 -12.85
CA GLN A 65 2.83 -18.67 -13.68
C GLN A 65 3.07 -20.17 -13.95
N ASP A 66 2.29 -21.04 -13.31
CA ASP A 66 2.44 -22.48 -13.48
C ASP A 66 1.90 -22.94 -14.84
N GLU A 67 2.66 -23.80 -15.53
CA GLU A 67 2.29 -24.42 -16.82
C GLU A 67 1.13 -25.42 -16.70
N SER A 68 0.60 -25.66 -15.51
CA SER A 68 -0.46 -26.64 -15.23
C SER A 68 -1.82 -26.33 -15.86
N HIS A 69 -1.97 -25.22 -16.58
CA HIS A 69 -3.22 -24.76 -17.24
C HIS A 69 -4.35 -24.41 -16.27
N GLN A 70 -4.11 -24.43 -14.97
CA GLN A 70 -5.04 -23.96 -13.97
C GLN A 70 -4.75 -22.47 -13.69
N ARG A 71 -5.78 -21.62 -13.84
CA ARG A 71 -5.68 -20.20 -13.57
C ARG A 71 -6.59 -19.84 -12.41
N ILE A 72 -6.07 -19.01 -11.51
CA ILE A 72 -6.88 -18.43 -10.43
C ILE A 72 -7.41 -17.09 -10.91
N ASP A 73 -8.72 -16.94 -10.96
CA ASP A 73 -9.38 -15.71 -11.39
C ASP A 73 -9.42 -14.66 -10.28
N SER A 74 -9.76 -15.13 -9.09
CA SER A 74 -9.87 -14.28 -7.91
C SER A 74 -9.61 -15.11 -6.66
N VAL A 75 -9.19 -14.43 -5.62
CA VAL A 75 -8.97 -15.02 -4.30
C VAL A 75 -9.87 -14.29 -3.31
N LEU A 76 -10.63 -15.06 -2.54
CA LEU A 76 -11.34 -14.52 -1.39
C LEU A 76 -10.48 -14.68 -0.14
N VAL A 77 -10.05 -13.57 0.41
CA VAL A 77 -9.25 -13.52 1.63
C VAL A 77 -10.16 -13.19 2.80
N LYS A 78 -10.16 -14.05 3.80
CA LYS A 78 -10.91 -13.82 5.03
C LYS A 78 -10.21 -12.82 5.93
N ASN A 79 -8.91 -12.97 6.06
CA ASN A 79 -8.07 -12.16 6.90
C ASN A 79 -6.67 -12.08 6.34
N ALA A 80 -6.06 -10.90 6.40
CA ALA A 80 -4.66 -10.68 6.12
C ALA A 80 -4.09 -9.66 7.10
N ARG A 81 -2.80 -9.78 7.39
CA ARG A 81 -2.05 -8.81 8.18
C ARG A 81 -1.20 -7.97 7.25
N PHE A 82 -1.51 -6.69 7.15
CA PHE A 82 -0.70 -5.71 6.45
C PHE A 82 0.25 -5.06 7.46
N VAL A 83 1.54 -5.09 7.17
CA VAL A 83 2.56 -4.48 8.01
C VAL A 83 3.18 -3.33 7.24
N SER A 84 3.04 -2.12 7.77
CA SER A 84 3.61 -0.90 7.23
C SER A 84 4.74 -0.41 8.13
N ASN A 85 5.84 0.04 7.52
CA ASN A 85 6.96 0.66 8.23
C ASN A 85 7.35 1.93 7.49
N ILE A 86 7.47 3.03 8.23
CA ILE A 86 7.75 4.36 7.69
C ILE A 86 9.02 4.89 8.33
N GLY A 87 10.00 5.23 7.51
CA GLY A 87 11.22 5.88 7.94
C GLY A 87 11.45 7.19 7.22
N VAL A 88 12.48 7.92 7.59
CA VAL A 88 12.94 9.15 6.92
C VAL A 88 14.27 8.92 6.23
N THR A 89 14.48 9.60 5.10
CA THR A 89 15.71 9.54 4.30
C THR A 89 16.15 10.94 3.90
N GLY A 90 17.41 11.07 3.46
CA GLY A 90 17.94 12.34 2.91
C GLY A 90 17.91 13.51 3.90
N GLY A 91 17.91 13.24 5.20
CA GLY A 91 17.86 14.30 6.21
C GLY A 91 16.55 15.06 6.26
N LEU A 92 15.44 14.42 5.93
CA LEU A 92 14.09 15.01 6.03
C LEU A 92 13.84 15.55 7.45
N PRO A 93 13.64 16.87 7.65
CA PRO A 93 13.48 17.46 8.97
C PRO A 93 12.03 17.45 9.44
N LEU A 94 11.32 16.35 9.25
CA LEU A 94 9.95 16.18 9.71
C LEU A 94 9.91 15.24 10.91
N GLU A 95 9.26 15.68 11.98
CA GLU A 95 9.05 14.86 13.16
C GLU A 95 7.84 13.95 12.99
N TRP A 96 7.84 12.79 13.62
CA TRP A 96 6.75 11.83 13.54
C TRP A 96 5.42 12.44 14.02
N GLU A 97 5.49 13.25 15.05
CA GLU A 97 4.36 13.92 15.69
C GLU A 97 3.65 14.92 14.76
N TRP A 98 4.30 15.30 13.65
CA TRP A 98 3.70 16.18 12.63
C TRP A 98 2.89 15.41 11.58
N ILE A 99 2.98 14.08 11.59
CA ILE A 99 2.12 13.24 10.76
C ILE A 99 0.76 13.12 11.44
N ASP A 100 -0.28 13.65 10.82
CA ASP A 100 -1.65 13.59 11.33
C ASP A 100 -2.26 12.21 11.09
N LYS A 101 -2.06 11.70 9.87
CA LYS A 101 -2.65 10.43 9.43
C LYS A 101 -1.89 9.86 8.23
N VAL A 102 -1.88 8.53 8.14
CA VAL A 102 -1.43 7.81 6.95
C VAL A 102 -2.53 6.88 6.47
N GLU A 103 -2.90 6.99 5.21
CA GLU A 103 -3.91 6.16 4.56
C GLU A 103 -3.29 5.36 3.42
N LEU A 104 -3.76 4.13 3.25
CA LEU A 104 -3.45 3.27 2.13
C LEU A 104 -4.73 3.05 1.32
N SER A 105 -4.76 3.58 0.10
CA SER A 105 -5.84 3.34 -0.86
C SER A 105 -5.54 2.09 -1.66
N LEU A 106 -6.46 1.13 -1.62
CA LEU A 106 -6.34 -0.15 -2.32
C LEU A 106 -6.57 0.02 -3.82
N ALA A 107 -5.91 -0.82 -4.61
CA ALA A 107 -6.07 -0.86 -6.06
C ALA A 107 -7.49 -1.27 -6.50
N ASP A 108 -7.80 -1.06 -7.77
CA ASP A 108 -9.12 -1.39 -8.32
C ASP A 108 -9.43 -2.89 -8.32
N ASN A 109 -8.40 -3.73 -8.32
CA ASN A 109 -8.54 -5.17 -8.21
C ASN A 109 -8.73 -5.69 -6.77
N PHE A 110 -8.69 -4.81 -5.74
CA PHE A 110 -9.12 -5.11 -4.38
C PHE A 110 -10.59 -4.73 -4.19
N HIS A 111 -11.39 -5.64 -3.69
CA HIS A 111 -12.80 -5.43 -3.42
C HIS A 111 -13.09 -5.69 -1.94
N ARG A 112 -13.50 -4.66 -1.23
CA ARG A 112 -13.93 -4.72 0.17
C ARG A 112 -15.34 -4.18 0.31
N ALA A 113 -16.09 -4.74 1.26
CA ALA A 113 -17.46 -4.29 1.54
C ALA A 113 -17.52 -2.87 2.12
N ASP A 114 -16.48 -2.45 2.85
CA ASP A 114 -16.37 -1.16 3.54
C ASP A 114 -15.56 -0.10 2.76
N GLY A 115 -15.18 -0.41 1.52
CA GLY A 115 -14.44 0.50 0.66
C GLY A 115 -12.99 0.12 0.43
N LYS A 116 -12.20 1.04 -0.17
CA LYS A 116 -10.84 0.78 -0.65
C LYS A 116 -9.75 1.50 0.14
N VAL A 117 -10.08 2.20 1.20
CA VAL A 117 -9.12 2.96 2.00
C VAL A 117 -8.90 2.31 3.35
N LEU A 118 -7.65 2.12 3.72
CA LEU A 118 -7.22 1.65 5.03
C LEU A 118 -6.53 2.80 5.76
N THR A 119 -6.92 3.06 7.00
CA THR A 119 -6.15 3.91 7.89
C THR A 119 -4.98 3.09 8.43
N VAL A 120 -3.76 3.52 8.09
CA VAL A 120 -2.52 2.90 8.53
C VAL A 120 -2.12 3.44 9.90
N TYR A 121 -2.25 4.76 10.08
CA TYR A 121 -1.86 5.47 11.29
C TYR A 121 -2.74 6.69 11.50
N GLU A 122 -3.06 6.98 12.73
CA GLU A 122 -3.60 8.26 13.19
C GLU A 122 -2.75 8.81 14.34
N ARG A 123 -2.65 10.13 14.42
CA ARG A 123 -1.90 10.79 15.49
C ARG A 123 -2.43 10.34 16.87
N GLY A 124 -1.54 9.85 17.70
CA GLY A 124 -1.87 9.33 19.04
C GLY A 124 -1.88 7.80 19.16
N ASP A 125 -1.70 7.07 18.06
CA ASP A 125 -1.62 5.60 18.07
C ASP A 125 -0.35 5.05 18.76
N GLY A 126 0.61 5.94 19.09
CA GLY A 126 1.80 5.57 19.88
C GLY A 126 2.94 4.95 19.07
N TYR A 127 2.90 5.07 17.75
CA TYR A 127 3.99 4.63 16.85
C TYR A 127 5.01 5.74 16.61
N GLY A 128 6.16 5.36 16.02
CA GLY A 128 7.24 6.24 15.59
C GLY A 128 7.86 5.80 14.28
N TYR A 129 8.87 6.54 13.83
CA TYR A 129 9.64 6.14 12.65
C TYR A 129 10.33 4.78 12.86
N ASN A 130 10.37 3.98 11.80
CA ASN A 130 10.96 2.65 11.73
C ASN A 130 10.31 1.61 12.67
N GLU A 131 9.09 1.87 13.11
CA GLU A 131 8.28 0.89 13.83
C GLU A 131 7.29 0.22 12.88
N ASP A 132 7.01 -1.05 13.13
CA ASP A 132 6.04 -1.81 12.35
C ASP A 132 4.62 -1.50 12.82
N ILE A 133 3.79 -1.08 11.88
CA ILE A 133 2.38 -0.76 12.10
C ILE A 133 1.56 -1.88 11.50
N ASP A 134 0.89 -2.64 12.34
CA ASP A 134 0.07 -3.79 11.96
C ASP A 134 -1.38 -3.40 11.70
N ILE A 135 -1.91 -3.81 10.54
CA ILE A 135 -3.30 -3.62 10.18
C ILE A 135 -3.91 -4.96 9.78
N ASN A 136 -4.96 -5.36 10.48
CA ASN A 136 -5.75 -6.51 10.07
C ASN A 136 -6.79 -6.08 9.03
N VAL A 137 -6.82 -6.79 7.91
CA VAL A 137 -7.74 -6.54 6.80
C VAL A 137 -8.59 -7.77 6.58
N ASP A 138 -9.88 -7.63 6.90
CA ASP A 138 -10.83 -8.74 6.81
C ASP A 138 -11.65 -8.69 5.53
N ASN A 139 -12.05 -9.87 5.07
CA ASN A 139 -13.08 -10.07 4.04
C ASN A 139 -12.91 -9.19 2.80
N PHE A 140 -11.84 -9.41 2.08
CA PHE A 140 -11.65 -8.79 0.78
C PHE A 140 -11.47 -9.83 -0.33
N SER A 141 -11.75 -9.45 -1.56
CA SER A 141 -11.41 -10.25 -2.73
C SER A 141 -10.33 -9.55 -3.56
N LEU A 142 -9.44 -10.36 -4.13
CA LEU A 142 -8.40 -9.91 -5.02
C LEU A 142 -8.66 -10.52 -6.40
N ASP A 143 -8.93 -9.68 -7.40
CA ASP A 143 -9.05 -10.09 -8.79
C ASP A 143 -7.67 -10.17 -9.43
N LEU A 144 -7.33 -11.37 -9.92
CA LEU A 144 -6.01 -11.69 -10.49
C LEU A 144 -6.03 -11.72 -12.02
N MET A 145 -7.20 -11.56 -12.62
CA MET A 145 -7.36 -11.59 -14.08
C MET A 145 -7.77 -10.21 -14.59
N LYS A 146 -6.94 -9.64 -15.43
CA LYS A 146 -7.25 -8.43 -16.18
C LYS A 146 -8.23 -8.81 -17.31
N ASP A 147 -9.22 -7.97 -17.56
CA ASP A 147 -10.20 -8.16 -18.65
C ASP A 147 -11.01 -9.48 -18.57
N LYS A 148 -11.37 -9.88 -17.35
CA LYS A 148 -12.24 -11.03 -17.12
C LYS A 148 -13.55 -10.89 -17.91
N GLN A 149 -13.79 -11.84 -18.82
CA GLN A 149 -15.01 -11.91 -19.62
C GLN A 149 -15.84 -13.12 -19.20
N PRO A 150 -16.93 -12.94 -18.45
CA PRO A 150 -17.68 -14.04 -17.84
C PRO A 150 -18.25 -15.05 -18.85
N ASN A 151 -18.43 -14.63 -20.11
CA ASN A 151 -19.00 -15.45 -21.18
C ASN A 151 -17.95 -16.11 -22.09
N ARG A 152 -16.67 -16.02 -21.75
CA ARG A 152 -15.59 -16.64 -22.52
C ARG A 152 -14.75 -17.58 -21.65
N PRO A 153 -14.24 -18.68 -22.22
CA PRO A 153 -13.28 -19.54 -21.51
C PRO A 153 -12.07 -18.73 -21.03
N ALA A 154 -11.52 -19.08 -19.87
CA ALA A 154 -10.39 -18.40 -19.23
C ALA A 154 -9.16 -18.24 -20.17
N ALA A 155 -8.97 -19.15 -21.13
CA ALA A 155 -7.89 -19.06 -22.12
C ALA A 155 -7.96 -17.81 -23.02
N TYR A 156 -9.12 -17.18 -23.12
CA TYR A 156 -9.36 -15.95 -23.92
C TYR A 156 -9.42 -14.68 -23.06
N TRP A 157 -9.23 -14.79 -21.75
CA TRP A 157 -9.13 -13.62 -20.89
C TRP A 157 -7.74 -12.97 -21.05
N GLY A 158 -7.69 -11.68 -20.80
CA GLY A 158 -6.45 -10.92 -20.87
C GLY A 158 -5.36 -11.38 -19.92
N ASN A 159 -4.28 -10.61 -19.84
CA ASN A 159 -3.12 -10.95 -19.04
C ASN A 159 -3.46 -11.05 -17.55
N VAL A 160 -2.70 -11.89 -16.86
CA VAL A 160 -2.72 -11.99 -15.40
C VAL A 160 -2.32 -10.64 -14.79
N VAL A 161 -2.98 -10.25 -13.72
CA VAL A 161 -2.55 -9.12 -12.91
C VAL A 161 -1.33 -9.58 -12.09
N ASP A 162 -0.19 -8.97 -12.35
CA ASP A 162 1.09 -9.25 -11.68
C ASP A 162 1.46 -8.17 -10.66
N THR A 163 0.70 -7.08 -10.63
CA THR A 163 0.91 -5.96 -9.71
C THR A 163 -0.40 -5.38 -9.20
N CYS A 164 -0.39 -4.93 -7.95
CA CYS A 164 -1.43 -4.09 -7.38
C CYS A 164 -0.88 -2.69 -7.19
N ASN A 165 -1.49 -1.70 -7.84
CA ASN A 165 -1.13 -0.31 -7.65
C ASN A 165 -1.93 0.28 -6.47
N LEU A 166 -1.22 0.62 -5.43
CA LEU A 166 -1.75 1.22 -4.21
C LEU A 166 -1.32 2.68 -4.15
N VAL A 167 -1.97 3.45 -3.30
CA VAL A 167 -1.60 4.85 -3.06
C VAL A 167 -1.50 5.07 -1.56
N VAL A 168 -0.33 5.49 -1.10
CA VAL A 168 -0.11 5.97 0.26
C VAL A 168 -0.33 7.46 0.30
N THR A 169 -1.18 7.94 1.19
CA THR A 169 -1.36 9.37 1.45
C THR A 169 -0.97 9.66 2.89
N MET A 170 0.02 10.52 3.06
CA MET A 170 0.42 11.04 4.36
C MET A 170 -0.10 12.46 4.52
N TYR A 171 -0.81 12.73 5.58
CA TYR A 171 -1.29 14.06 5.94
C TYR A 171 -0.37 14.62 7.01
N ILE A 172 0.23 15.79 6.75
CA ILE A 172 1.24 16.40 7.60
C ILE A 172 0.81 17.80 7.98
N THR A 173 1.00 18.17 9.24
CA THR A 173 0.89 19.53 9.72
C THR A 173 2.20 19.91 10.39
N ILE A 174 2.95 20.82 9.79
CA ILE A 174 4.18 21.35 10.36
C ILE A 174 3.76 22.51 11.30
N PRO A 175 4.00 22.39 12.61
CA PRO A 175 3.55 23.40 13.55
C PRO A 175 4.27 24.74 13.34
N SER A 176 3.60 25.85 13.68
CA SER A 176 4.18 27.20 13.54
C SER A 176 5.45 27.39 14.38
N GLU A 177 5.57 26.68 15.50
CA GLU A 177 6.75 26.69 16.38
C GLU A 177 8.00 26.09 15.73
N ALA A 178 7.83 25.23 14.71
CA ALA A 178 8.95 24.69 13.94
C ALA A 178 9.68 25.78 13.13
N GLY A 179 9.04 26.93 12.90
CA GLY A 179 9.59 28.03 12.14
C GLY A 179 9.77 27.67 10.67
N GLN A 180 10.86 28.12 10.08
CA GLN A 180 11.21 27.81 8.69
C GLN A 180 12.13 26.59 8.63
N LEU A 181 11.72 25.58 7.87
CA LEU A 181 12.48 24.36 7.61
C LEU A 181 13.07 24.40 6.21
N GLU A 182 14.32 23.99 6.07
CA GLU A 182 14.97 23.73 4.80
C GLU A 182 14.84 22.23 4.48
N ILE A 183 14.26 21.91 3.33
CA ILE A 183 14.04 20.53 2.89
C ILE A 183 15.13 20.18 1.86
N PRO A 184 16.03 19.25 2.17
CA PRO A 184 17.03 18.79 1.20
C PRO A 184 16.38 18.18 -0.05
N ALA A 185 17.02 18.33 -1.21
CA ALA A 185 16.48 17.87 -2.48
C ALA A 185 16.30 16.33 -2.56
N ASP A 186 17.07 15.58 -1.78
CA ASP A 186 16.99 14.12 -1.66
C ASP A 186 16.18 13.65 -0.43
N ALA A 187 15.58 14.60 0.29
CA ALA A 187 14.78 14.31 1.48
C ALA A 187 13.51 13.56 1.13
N GLY A 188 13.18 12.54 1.91
CA GLY A 188 12.02 11.71 1.65
C GLY A 188 11.63 10.81 2.79
N PHE A 189 10.59 10.01 2.53
CA PHE A 189 10.22 8.89 3.36
C PHE A 189 10.68 7.58 2.73
N SER A 190 11.06 6.62 3.55
CA SER A 190 11.09 5.21 3.18
C SER A 190 9.77 4.57 3.63
N TYR A 191 9.16 3.78 2.75
CA TYR A 191 7.92 3.07 3.05
C TYR A 191 8.08 1.60 2.70
N ASN A 192 7.84 0.75 3.67
CA ASN A 192 7.83 -0.69 3.49
C ASN A 192 6.43 -1.21 3.77
N LEU A 193 5.92 -2.02 2.87
CA LEU A 193 4.64 -2.70 3.01
C LEU A 193 4.83 -4.19 2.79
N SER A 194 4.36 -4.99 3.71
CA SER A 194 4.25 -6.44 3.54
C SER A 194 2.85 -6.92 3.87
N ILE A 195 2.41 -7.97 3.20
CA ILE A 195 1.17 -8.66 3.50
C ILE A 195 1.54 -10.04 4.03
N ASN A 196 1.15 -10.30 5.25
CA ASN A 196 1.45 -11.54 5.96
C ASN A 196 0.16 -12.24 6.37
N GLU A 197 0.27 -13.51 6.75
CA GLU A 197 -0.81 -14.27 7.39
C GLU A 197 -2.12 -14.26 6.58
N LEU A 198 -2.03 -14.56 5.28
CA LEU A 198 -3.21 -14.69 4.42
C LEU A 198 -4.02 -15.94 4.77
N ASP A 199 -5.24 -15.77 5.30
CA ASP A 199 -6.25 -16.81 5.42
C ASP A 199 -7.28 -16.65 4.29
N TYR A 200 -7.37 -17.63 3.41
CA TYR A 200 -8.21 -17.59 2.21
C TYR A 200 -9.15 -18.80 2.12
N ARG A 201 -10.16 -18.68 1.26
CA ARG A 201 -11.11 -19.74 0.90
C ARG A 201 -11.08 -20.06 -0.58
#